data_df45ac2d4b3ff85fd9807fb61647889c
#
_entry.id   df45ac2d4b3ff85fd9807fb61647889c
#
_cell.length_a   1.000
_cell.length_b   1.000
_cell.length_c   1.000
_cell.angle_alpha   90.00
_cell.angle_beta   90.00
_cell.angle_gamma   90.00
#
_symmetry.space_group_name_H-M   'P 1'
#
loop_
_entity.id
_entity.type
_entity.pdbx_description
1 polymer ?
#
loop_
_entity_poly.entity_id
_entity_poly.type
_entity_poly.pdbx_seq_one_letter_code
_entity_poly.pdbx_strand_id
1 'polypeptide(L)'
;MARERLGRTERTRAITKRTIASTALTSLLAFTGLPMAAETAYPDLLDGTMGVVGDLAEDDAPHTSFFRRPTLLEPWFEWKANLRREHGLAIGGSWGVLWQNYSDSLINQTNAVGSKFTLNLSYDLIDRGRPDALSFDMAIEDRRPLGTDLAPLQAGLGTGSIVPTAATWGDFSLGITQAYVRQSLADNRFQYTIGKIFAPNFIDAYPFFDDNRQFLNQAFSTSPTINSPLRGFGAVAAWFPGESGLYVKPGMFTTNSSDTGSTIEDFFTKNEHFYMLEVGISGLAQTGTPIQARGPTDANNVHLTGWYRNANENGSPRAYGVAFNANQMVGDSLMWFVRAGWSEGWFTDRAVSVGLGWRPPSASSDLLGVGVGWQRPTIPGTRSQYVSEVFYRFHVTPNFAITPDVQMIINPALNPTTDTLWAFGLRARVSF
;
A
#
# COMPACT_ATOMS: atom_id res chain seq x y z
N MET A 1 -24.16 -9.97 77.28
CA MET A 1 -22.90 -10.52 76.74
C MET A 1 -23.12 -11.13 75.38
N ALA A 2 -23.24 -10.34 74.37
CA ALA A 2 -23.26 -10.82 72.97
C ALA A 2 -23.16 -9.62 72.03
N ARG A 3 -21.99 -9.02 71.92
CA ARG A 3 -21.69 -7.98 70.90
C ARG A 3 -20.18 -7.80 70.81
N GLU A 4 -19.45 -8.80 70.31
CA GLU A 4 -18.05 -8.62 69.98
C GLU A 4 -17.45 -9.80 69.20
N ARG A 5 -18.07 -10.19 68.07
CA ARG A 5 -17.44 -11.19 67.16
C ARG A 5 -17.84 -11.02 65.69
N LEU A 6 -18.11 -9.81 65.23
CA LEU A 6 -18.47 -9.60 63.84
C LEU A 6 -17.59 -8.53 63.11
N GLY A 7 -16.42 -8.22 63.65
CA GLY A 7 -15.56 -7.14 63.10
C GLY A 7 -14.22 -7.60 62.48
N ARG A 8 -13.94 -8.87 62.34
CA ARG A 8 -12.59 -9.34 61.96
C ARG A 8 -12.47 -10.12 60.61
N THR A 9 -13.58 -10.38 59.95
CA THR A 9 -13.57 -11.18 58.71
C THR A 9 -13.68 -10.35 57.42
N GLU A 10 -14.04 -9.06 57.50
CA GLU A 10 -14.14 -8.23 56.26
C GLU A 10 -12.88 -7.44 55.91
N ARG A 11 -11.94 -7.26 56.85
CA ARG A 11 -10.67 -6.54 56.55
C ARG A 11 -9.62 -7.40 55.84
N THR A 12 -9.72 -8.71 55.86
CA THR A 12 -8.74 -9.61 55.25
C THR A 12 -9.08 -9.93 53.79
N ARG A 13 -10.32 -9.68 53.32
CA ARG A 13 -10.72 -9.87 51.91
C ARG A 13 -10.47 -8.66 51.01
N ALA A 14 -10.24 -7.47 51.57
CA ALA A 14 -9.98 -6.24 50.79
C ALA A 14 -8.50 -6.05 50.46
N ILE A 15 -7.59 -6.71 51.16
CA ILE A 15 -6.13 -6.56 50.94
C ILE A 15 -5.64 -7.54 49.89
N THR A 16 -6.31 -8.71 49.71
CA THR A 16 -5.89 -9.75 48.72
C THR A 16 -6.35 -9.45 47.28
N LYS A 17 -7.33 -8.56 47.10
CA LYS A 17 -7.78 -8.15 45.75
C LYS A 17 -7.02 -6.98 45.17
N ARG A 18 -6.25 -6.21 45.96
CA ARG A 18 -5.43 -5.10 45.43
C ARG A 18 -4.02 -5.51 45.03
N THR A 19 -3.51 -6.62 45.54
CA THR A 19 -2.13 -7.07 45.25
C THR A 19 -2.05 -7.93 43.98
N ILE A 20 -3.15 -8.53 43.51
CA ILE A 20 -3.19 -9.35 42.29
C ILE A 20 -3.37 -8.47 41.04
N ALA A 21 -4.00 -7.31 41.16
CA ALA A 21 -4.17 -6.38 40.02
C ALA A 21 -2.90 -5.55 39.72
N SER A 22 -1.95 -5.45 40.67
CA SER A 22 -0.72 -4.68 40.47
C SER A 22 0.43 -5.49 39.88
N THR A 23 0.39 -6.82 39.98
CA THR A 23 1.46 -7.70 39.48
C THR A 23 1.21 -8.20 38.05
N ALA A 24 -0.04 -8.11 37.56
CA ALA A 24 -0.37 -8.43 36.18
C ALA A 24 -0.14 -7.26 35.22
N LEU A 25 0.03 -6.03 35.72
CA LEU A 25 0.27 -4.86 34.87
C LEU A 25 1.77 -4.56 34.68
N THR A 26 2.64 -5.17 35.48
CA THR A 26 4.09 -4.94 35.42
C THR A 26 4.83 -5.96 34.54
N SER A 27 4.17 -7.05 34.15
CA SER A 27 4.76 -8.06 33.25
C SER A 27 4.39 -7.84 31.77
N LEU A 28 3.56 -6.85 31.43
CA LEU A 28 3.22 -6.49 30.04
C LEU A 28 4.08 -5.35 29.49
N LEU A 29 4.98 -4.79 30.29
CA LEU A 29 5.84 -3.65 29.93
C LEU A 29 7.32 -4.05 29.67
N ALA A 30 7.65 -5.33 29.64
CA ALA A 30 9.03 -5.82 29.47
C ALA A 30 9.37 -6.29 28.05
N PHE A 31 8.52 -6.03 27.04
CA PHE A 31 8.80 -6.38 25.63
C PHE A 31 8.73 -5.17 24.70
N THR A 32 9.19 -4.01 25.13
CA THR A 32 9.33 -2.83 24.27
C THR A 32 10.76 -2.34 24.24
N GLY A 33 11.66 -3.19 23.77
CA GLY A 33 13.04 -2.84 23.48
C GLY A 33 13.29 -2.60 21.99
N LEU A 34 12.29 -2.20 21.21
CA LEU A 34 12.52 -1.59 19.90
C LEU A 34 12.91 -0.13 20.15
N PRO A 35 14.00 0.40 19.56
CA PRO A 35 14.20 1.82 19.56
C PRO A 35 12.95 2.43 18.93
N MET A 36 12.17 3.19 19.73
CA MET A 36 11.14 4.05 19.16
C MET A 36 11.86 4.91 18.12
N ALA A 37 11.47 4.79 16.86
CA ALA A 37 11.83 5.78 15.88
C ALA A 37 11.49 7.15 16.48
N ALA A 38 12.43 8.07 16.46
CA ALA A 38 12.18 9.42 16.94
C ALA A 38 10.91 9.92 16.26
N GLU A 39 9.95 10.42 17.07
CA GLU A 39 8.68 10.93 16.56
C GLU A 39 9.00 12.08 15.61
N THR A 40 8.82 11.85 14.30
CA THR A 40 9.08 12.88 13.30
C THR A 40 7.92 13.87 13.30
N ALA A 41 8.21 15.16 13.27
CA ALA A 41 7.19 16.21 13.31
C ALA A 41 6.25 16.19 12.11
N TYR A 42 6.73 15.66 10.95
CA TYR A 42 6.00 15.58 9.70
C TYR A 42 5.90 14.12 9.21
N PRO A 43 4.75 13.73 8.59
CA PRO A 43 4.61 12.38 8.03
C PRO A 43 5.57 12.14 6.88
N ASP A 44 5.98 10.88 6.71
CA ASP A 44 6.72 10.45 5.52
C ASP A 44 5.75 10.35 4.32
N LEU A 45 5.95 11.20 3.33
CA LEU A 45 5.15 11.25 2.09
C LEU A 45 5.76 10.43 0.95
N LEU A 46 7.00 9.96 1.11
CA LEU A 46 7.75 9.23 0.10
C LEU A 46 7.92 7.75 0.43
N ASP A 47 7.29 7.29 1.51
CA ASP A 47 7.18 5.87 1.85
C ASP A 47 5.78 5.36 1.47
N GLY A 48 5.58 5.07 0.20
CA GLY A 48 4.31 4.54 -0.30
C GLY A 48 4.05 3.11 0.22
N THR A 49 2.79 2.69 0.19
CA THR A 49 2.32 1.39 0.71
C THR A 49 2.96 0.17 0.03
N MET A 50 3.51 0.33 -1.18
CA MET A 50 4.32 -0.67 -1.91
C MET A 50 5.79 -0.23 -2.03
N GLY A 51 6.23 0.73 -1.23
CA GLY A 51 7.63 1.11 -1.10
C GLY A 51 8.40 0.08 -0.27
N VAL A 52 9.71 0.04 -0.46
CA VAL A 52 10.57 -0.94 0.23
C VAL A 52 10.46 -0.83 1.74
N VAL A 53 10.51 0.40 2.26
CA VAL A 53 10.49 0.64 3.72
C VAL A 53 9.11 0.39 4.30
N GLY A 54 8.04 0.82 3.60
CA GLY A 54 6.66 0.57 4.01
C GLY A 54 6.31 -0.91 4.05
N ASP A 55 6.74 -1.68 3.03
CA ASP A 55 6.59 -3.13 2.99
C ASP A 55 7.30 -3.82 4.18
N LEU A 56 8.56 -3.44 4.44
CA LEU A 56 9.33 -3.98 5.57
C LEU A 56 8.67 -3.64 6.91
N ALA A 57 8.21 -2.41 7.08
CA ALA A 57 7.57 -1.95 8.30
C ALA A 57 6.24 -2.67 8.57
N GLU A 58 5.41 -2.81 7.54
CA GLU A 58 4.12 -3.52 7.65
C GLU A 58 4.35 -5.03 7.94
N ASP A 59 5.31 -5.68 7.27
CA ASP A 59 5.59 -7.11 7.44
C ASP A 59 6.23 -7.45 8.79
N ASP A 60 6.99 -6.52 9.38
CA ASP A 60 7.60 -6.67 10.70
C ASP A 60 6.68 -6.21 11.85
N ALA A 61 5.56 -5.54 11.53
CA ALA A 61 4.61 -5.08 12.53
C ALA A 61 4.01 -6.26 13.34
N PRO A 62 3.68 -6.04 14.62
CA PRO A 62 3.00 -7.07 15.42
C PRO A 62 1.55 -7.21 14.94
N HIS A 63 1.25 -8.28 14.20
CA HIS A 63 -0.10 -8.57 13.74
C HIS A 63 -0.89 -9.41 14.74
N THR A 64 -2.13 -9.00 15.03
CA THR A 64 -3.11 -9.89 15.66
C THR A 64 -3.51 -10.97 14.67
N SER A 65 -3.61 -12.23 15.11
CA SER A 65 -3.86 -13.36 14.21
C SER A 65 -4.55 -14.50 14.93
N PHE A 66 -5.16 -15.41 14.16
CA PHE A 66 -5.87 -16.56 14.69
C PHE A 66 -4.93 -17.56 15.39
N PHE A 67 -3.77 -17.86 14.76
CA PHE A 67 -2.72 -18.68 15.36
C PHE A 67 -1.49 -17.84 15.65
N ARG A 68 -0.70 -18.26 16.63
CA ARG A 68 0.62 -17.68 16.91
C ARG A 68 1.61 -18.03 15.78
N ARG A 69 2.66 -17.23 15.66
CA ARG A 69 3.78 -17.55 14.78
C ARG A 69 4.39 -18.88 15.18
N PRO A 70 4.72 -19.78 14.23
CA PRO A 70 5.48 -20.99 14.54
C PRO A 70 6.81 -20.64 15.20
N THR A 71 7.13 -21.27 16.33
CA THR A 71 8.37 -21.01 17.10
C THR A 71 9.64 -21.26 16.29
N LEU A 72 9.58 -22.12 15.28
CA LEU A 72 10.69 -22.38 14.35
C LEU A 72 11.11 -21.11 13.57
N LEU A 73 10.23 -20.14 13.37
CA LEU A 73 10.52 -18.90 12.65
C LEU A 73 11.03 -17.77 13.56
N GLU A 74 10.92 -17.90 14.88
CA GLU A 74 11.36 -16.87 15.83
C GLU A 74 12.83 -16.48 15.65
N PRO A 75 13.81 -17.43 15.52
CA PRO A 75 15.21 -17.07 15.33
C PRO A 75 15.48 -16.23 14.08
N TRP A 76 14.69 -16.42 13.01
CA TRP A 76 14.78 -15.64 11.78
C TRP A 76 14.38 -14.19 12.02
N PHE A 77 13.25 -13.95 12.69
CA PHE A 77 12.78 -12.59 12.98
C PHE A 77 13.66 -11.88 14.00
N GLU A 78 14.20 -12.59 14.99
CA GLU A 78 15.18 -12.04 15.91
C GLU A 78 16.48 -11.64 15.19
N TRP A 79 16.97 -12.48 14.28
CA TRP A 79 18.14 -12.17 13.47
C TRP A 79 17.92 -10.93 12.60
N LYS A 80 16.77 -10.80 11.92
CA LYS A 80 16.41 -9.60 11.16
C LYS A 80 16.41 -8.33 12.02
N ALA A 81 15.77 -8.41 13.19
CA ALA A 81 15.70 -7.28 14.12
C ALA A 81 17.11 -6.87 14.61
N ASN A 82 17.98 -7.84 14.87
CA ASN A 82 19.38 -7.61 15.25
C ASN A 82 20.16 -6.95 14.11
N LEU A 83 20.01 -7.47 12.89
CA LEU A 83 20.67 -6.93 11.68
C LEU A 83 20.30 -5.46 11.47
N ARG A 84 19.03 -5.11 11.61
CA ARG A 84 18.58 -3.71 11.54
C ARG A 84 19.18 -2.86 12.66
N ARG A 85 19.14 -3.36 13.90
CA ARG A 85 19.61 -2.60 15.08
C ARG A 85 21.12 -2.39 15.07
N GLU A 86 21.90 -3.43 14.72
CA GLU A 86 23.37 -3.40 14.83
C GLU A 86 24.03 -2.85 13.57
N HIS A 87 23.47 -3.11 12.41
CA HIS A 87 24.09 -2.78 11.12
C HIS A 87 23.30 -1.76 10.29
N GLY A 88 22.07 -1.39 10.70
CA GLY A 88 21.20 -0.50 9.90
C GLY A 88 20.68 -1.14 8.63
N LEU A 89 20.74 -2.47 8.53
CA LEU A 89 20.27 -3.23 7.38
C LEU A 89 18.93 -3.90 7.73
N ALA A 90 17.85 -3.45 7.11
CA ALA A 90 16.57 -4.14 7.14
C ALA A 90 16.43 -5.03 5.91
N ILE A 91 16.00 -6.26 6.13
CA ILE A 91 15.74 -7.23 5.07
C ILE A 91 14.44 -7.96 5.37
N GLY A 92 13.66 -8.24 4.35
CA GLY A 92 12.42 -9.00 4.46
C GLY A 92 11.87 -9.29 3.09
N GLY A 93 10.82 -10.08 3.03
CA GLY A 93 10.22 -10.39 1.77
C GLY A 93 8.88 -11.06 1.93
N SER A 94 8.24 -11.30 0.82
CA SER A 94 6.97 -11.99 0.78
C SER A 94 6.82 -12.85 -0.46
N TRP A 95 5.98 -13.85 -0.33
CA TRP A 95 5.51 -14.63 -1.44
C TRP A 95 3.99 -14.70 -1.39
N GLY A 96 3.36 -14.30 -2.51
CA GLY A 96 1.93 -14.30 -2.69
C GLY A 96 1.51 -15.20 -3.84
N VAL A 97 0.33 -15.82 -3.69
CA VAL A 97 -0.38 -16.52 -4.75
C VAL A 97 -1.78 -15.94 -4.84
N LEU A 98 -2.20 -15.59 -6.05
CA LEU A 98 -3.54 -15.09 -6.34
C LEU A 98 -4.19 -16.01 -7.38
N TRP A 99 -5.34 -16.56 -7.05
CA TRP A 99 -6.27 -17.18 -7.98
C TRP A 99 -7.43 -16.22 -8.25
N GLN A 100 -7.81 -16.07 -9.53
CA GLN A 100 -9.04 -15.39 -9.94
C GLN A 100 -9.83 -16.26 -10.93
N ASN A 101 -11.17 -16.20 -10.83
CA ASN A 101 -12.09 -16.80 -11.77
C ASN A 101 -13.08 -15.74 -12.27
N TYR A 102 -13.31 -15.70 -13.56
CA TYR A 102 -14.16 -14.74 -14.25
C TYR A 102 -15.40 -15.41 -14.81
N SER A 103 -16.56 -14.78 -14.65
CA SER A 103 -17.82 -15.29 -15.18
C SER A 103 -17.89 -15.23 -16.72
N ASP A 104 -17.07 -14.37 -17.35
CA ASP A 104 -16.98 -14.21 -18.82
C ASP A 104 -15.60 -13.69 -19.21
N SER A 105 -15.18 -13.95 -20.46
CA SER A 105 -13.90 -13.50 -21.00
C SER A 105 -13.97 -13.42 -22.53
N LEU A 106 -13.34 -12.39 -23.11
CA LEU A 106 -13.15 -12.25 -24.56
C LEU A 106 -12.03 -13.15 -25.10
N ILE A 107 -11.26 -13.75 -24.20
CA ILE A 107 -10.20 -14.71 -24.50
C ILE A 107 -10.59 -16.08 -23.93
N ASN A 108 -9.95 -17.16 -24.40
CA ASN A 108 -10.29 -18.52 -23.98
C ASN A 108 -9.77 -18.87 -22.56
N GLN A 109 -9.65 -17.87 -21.68
CA GLN A 109 -9.18 -18.08 -20.31
C GLN A 109 -10.09 -17.36 -19.32
N THR A 110 -10.85 -18.13 -18.53
CA THR A 110 -11.79 -17.65 -17.50
C THR A 110 -11.25 -17.81 -16.09
N ASN A 111 -10.04 -18.30 -15.92
CA ASN A 111 -9.36 -18.36 -14.63
C ASN A 111 -7.89 -18.01 -14.80
N ALA A 112 -7.29 -17.47 -13.76
CA ALA A 112 -5.87 -17.14 -13.72
C ALA A 112 -5.29 -17.42 -12.35
N VAL A 113 -4.08 -17.95 -12.31
CA VAL A 113 -3.30 -18.08 -11.08
C VAL A 113 -1.98 -17.35 -11.28
N GLY A 114 -1.63 -16.46 -10.36
CA GLY A 114 -0.37 -15.72 -10.36
C GLY A 114 0.43 -15.96 -9.09
N SER A 115 1.74 -15.96 -9.24
CA SER A 115 2.73 -15.92 -8.16
C SER A 115 3.43 -14.58 -8.17
N LYS A 116 3.67 -14.03 -6.99
CA LYS A 116 4.43 -12.80 -6.79
C LYS A 116 5.38 -12.98 -5.62
N PHE A 117 6.67 -12.99 -5.91
CA PHE A 117 7.75 -12.98 -4.94
C PHE A 117 8.35 -11.57 -4.86
N THR A 118 8.60 -11.08 -3.65
CA THR A 118 9.27 -9.80 -3.39
C THR A 118 10.31 -9.99 -2.31
N LEU A 119 11.52 -9.51 -2.53
CA LEU A 119 12.58 -9.37 -1.53
C LEU A 119 12.93 -7.90 -1.41
N ASN A 120 12.79 -7.34 -0.22
CA ASN A 120 13.07 -5.95 0.11
C ASN A 120 14.32 -5.83 0.97
N LEU A 121 15.10 -4.79 0.70
CA LEU A 121 16.32 -4.46 1.42
C LEU A 121 16.40 -2.94 1.59
N SER A 122 16.62 -2.48 2.82
CA SER A 122 16.84 -1.06 3.16
C SER A 122 18.08 -0.95 4.01
N TYR A 123 19.02 -0.08 3.62
CA TYR A 123 20.29 0.11 4.31
C TYR A 123 20.52 1.58 4.64
N ASP A 124 20.65 1.89 5.93
CA ASP A 124 20.98 3.22 6.43
C ASP A 124 22.44 3.53 6.14
N LEU A 125 22.71 4.44 5.19
CA LEU A 125 24.04 4.87 4.77
C LEU A 125 24.64 5.90 5.74
N ILE A 126 23.82 6.88 6.16
CA ILE A 126 24.24 8.03 6.99
C ILE A 126 23.15 8.25 8.07
N ASP A 127 23.58 8.70 9.25
CA ASP A 127 22.70 9.08 10.38
C ASP A 127 21.72 7.99 10.80
N ARG A 128 22.21 6.77 10.91
CA ARG A 128 21.44 5.57 11.28
C ARG A 128 20.53 5.82 12.48
N GLY A 129 19.25 5.47 12.32
CA GLY A 129 18.25 5.58 13.36
C GLY A 129 17.84 7.02 13.71
N ARG A 130 18.23 8.01 12.89
CA ARG A 130 17.80 9.40 13.00
C ARG A 130 16.75 9.73 11.95
N PRO A 131 15.93 10.77 12.20
CA PRO A 131 14.96 11.26 11.21
C PRO A 131 15.58 11.68 9.87
N ASP A 132 16.81 12.19 9.92
CA ASP A 132 17.56 12.70 8.75
C ASP A 132 18.40 11.60 8.05
N ALA A 133 18.15 10.34 8.33
CA ALA A 133 18.89 9.22 7.75
C ALA A 133 18.81 9.23 6.21
N LEU A 134 19.96 8.98 5.57
CA LEU A 134 20.04 8.63 4.15
C LEU A 134 20.03 7.13 4.04
N SER A 135 19.07 6.55 3.32
CA SER A 135 19.01 5.12 3.03
C SER A 135 19.21 4.82 1.55
N PHE A 136 19.66 3.58 1.29
CA PHE A 136 19.57 2.92 -0.01
C PHE A 136 18.55 1.80 0.11
N ASP A 137 17.54 1.83 -0.75
CA ASP A 137 16.42 0.93 -0.73
C ASP A 137 16.33 0.15 -2.05
N MET A 138 16.10 -1.17 -1.97
CA MET A 138 16.06 -2.06 -3.13
C MET A 138 14.95 -3.10 -2.98
N ALA A 139 14.22 -3.32 -4.09
CA ALA A 139 13.28 -4.44 -4.23
C ALA A 139 13.68 -5.32 -5.40
N ILE A 140 13.65 -6.64 -5.17
CA ILE A 140 13.80 -7.68 -6.18
C ILE A 140 12.49 -8.44 -6.26
N GLU A 141 11.93 -8.57 -7.46
CA GLU A 141 10.64 -9.24 -7.64
C GLU A 141 10.71 -10.28 -8.76
N ASP A 142 9.86 -11.31 -8.63
CA ASP A 142 9.54 -12.28 -9.68
C ASP A 142 8.01 -12.46 -9.70
N ARG A 143 7.40 -12.38 -10.88
CA ARG A 143 5.95 -12.54 -11.05
C ARG A 143 5.68 -13.46 -12.22
N ARG A 144 4.85 -14.50 -12.01
CA ARG A 144 4.60 -15.52 -13.03
C ARG A 144 3.18 -16.05 -12.94
N PRO A 145 2.60 -16.45 -14.08
CA PRO A 145 1.44 -17.33 -14.08
C PRO A 145 1.83 -18.70 -13.48
N LEU A 146 0.88 -19.34 -12.78
CA LEU A 146 1.05 -20.68 -12.23
C LEU A 146 0.00 -21.62 -12.82
N GLY A 147 0.39 -22.43 -13.82
CA GLY A 147 -0.48 -23.40 -14.46
C GLY A 147 -1.60 -22.80 -15.31
N THR A 148 -1.52 -21.51 -15.62
CA THR A 148 -2.39 -20.81 -16.58
C THR A 148 -1.53 -20.05 -17.58
N ASP A 149 -2.04 -19.80 -18.80
CA ASP A 149 -1.27 -19.16 -19.86
C ASP A 149 -0.98 -17.69 -19.56
N LEU A 150 -1.96 -16.98 -18.98
CA LEU A 150 -1.87 -15.58 -18.61
C LEU A 150 -1.96 -15.40 -17.09
N ALA A 151 -1.18 -14.45 -16.58
CA ALA A 151 -1.26 -14.00 -15.21
C ALA A 151 -2.56 -13.20 -14.93
N PRO A 152 -2.98 -13.01 -13.66
CA PRO A 152 -4.24 -12.34 -13.33
C PRO A 152 -4.42 -10.96 -13.93
N LEU A 153 -3.36 -10.14 -14.06
CA LEU A 153 -3.44 -8.82 -14.69
C LEU A 153 -3.90 -8.93 -16.15
N GLN A 154 -3.22 -9.76 -16.94
CA GLN A 154 -3.52 -9.92 -18.38
C GLN A 154 -4.85 -10.62 -18.59
N ALA A 155 -5.17 -11.65 -17.82
CA ALA A 155 -6.44 -12.35 -17.89
C ALA A 155 -7.62 -11.42 -17.49
N GLY A 156 -7.44 -10.59 -16.46
CA GLY A 156 -8.41 -9.58 -16.05
C GLY A 156 -8.71 -8.54 -17.13
N LEU A 157 -7.69 -8.08 -17.86
CA LEU A 157 -7.88 -7.23 -19.05
C LEU A 157 -8.59 -8.00 -20.18
N GLY A 158 -8.31 -9.29 -20.32
CA GLY A 158 -8.95 -10.18 -21.28
C GLY A 158 -10.47 -10.35 -21.09
N THR A 159 -11.03 -9.94 -19.96
CA THR A 159 -12.48 -9.89 -19.73
C THR A 159 -13.17 -8.74 -20.46
N GLY A 160 -12.41 -7.79 -20.99
CA GLY A 160 -12.90 -6.55 -21.60
C GLY A 160 -13.15 -5.42 -20.60
N SER A 161 -12.73 -5.56 -19.36
CA SER A 161 -12.65 -4.44 -18.41
C SER A 161 -11.58 -3.44 -18.88
N ILE A 162 -11.85 -2.14 -18.74
CA ILE A 162 -10.89 -1.08 -19.09
C ILE A 162 -9.77 -0.95 -18.06
N VAL A 163 -9.96 -1.50 -16.88
CA VAL A 163 -8.97 -1.57 -15.80
C VAL A 163 -8.77 -3.02 -15.37
N PRO A 164 -7.54 -3.48 -15.07
CA PRO A 164 -7.30 -4.85 -14.66
C PRO A 164 -7.95 -5.15 -13.29
N THR A 165 -8.41 -6.38 -13.13
CA THR A 165 -8.97 -6.91 -11.88
C THR A 165 -7.92 -7.21 -10.82
N ALA A 166 -6.64 -7.19 -11.20
CA ALA A 166 -5.48 -7.38 -10.33
C ALA A 166 -4.31 -6.53 -10.86
N ALA A 167 -4.13 -5.33 -10.29
CA ALA A 167 -3.34 -4.24 -10.87
C ALA A 167 -1.85 -4.57 -11.08
N THR A 168 -1.21 -5.29 -10.14
CA THR A 168 0.22 -5.57 -10.21
C THR A 168 0.58 -7.06 -10.33
N TRP A 169 -0.42 -7.93 -10.58
CA TRP A 169 -0.24 -9.39 -10.70
C TRP A 169 0.02 -9.80 -12.16
N GLY A 170 1.04 -9.17 -12.77
CA GLY A 170 1.50 -9.44 -14.13
C GLY A 170 2.50 -10.58 -14.23
N ASP A 171 3.24 -10.61 -15.35
CA ASP A 171 4.26 -11.60 -15.65
C ASP A 171 5.57 -10.92 -16.01
N PHE A 172 6.61 -11.16 -15.25
CA PHE A 172 8.00 -10.85 -15.56
C PHE A 172 8.96 -11.68 -14.69
N SER A 173 10.11 -12.04 -15.25
CA SER A 173 11.13 -12.81 -14.56
C SER A 173 11.87 -11.97 -13.53
N LEU A 174 12.58 -12.67 -12.62
CA LEU A 174 13.35 -12.08 -11.53
C LEU A 174 14.16 -10.86 -11.98
N GLY A 175 13.96 -9.73 -11.30
CA GLY A 175 14.65 -8.49 -11.59
C GLY A 175 14.64 -7.51 -10.43
N ILE A 176 15.56 -6.56 -10.48
CA ILE A 176 15.59 -5.42 -9.55
C ILE A 176 14.52 -4.43 -10.02
N THR A 177 13.39 -4.40 -9.33
CA THR A 177 12.25 -3.56 -9.69
C THR A 177 12.33 -2.17 -9.11
N GLN A 178 13.02 -2.00 -7.98
CA GLN A 178 13.31 -0.72 -7.36
C GLN A 178 14.75 -0.70 -6.84
N ALA A 179 15.47 0.42 -7.01
CA ALA A 179 16.80 0.68 -6.46
C ALA A 179 17.01 2.19 -6.39
N TYR A 180 16.90 2.78 -5.21
CA TYR A 180 16.89 4.22 -5.04
C TYR A 180 17.57 4.65 -3.73
N VAL A 181 17.98 5.90 -3.66
CA VAL A 181 18.35 6.56 -2.41
C VAL A 181 17.18 7.42 -1.94
N ARG A 182 16.99 7.45 -0.63
CA ARG A 182 15.97 8.25 0.04
C ARG A 182 16.57 8.96 1.24
N GLN A 183 16.18 10.21 1.45
CA GLN A 183 16.55 10.96 2.64
C GLN A 183 15.41 11.87 3.07
N SER A 184 15.26 11.97 4.38
CA SER A 184 14.43 12.98 5.06
C SER A 184 15.36 13.97 5.75
N LEU A 185 15.00 15.24 5.76
CA LEU A 185 15.78 16.32 6.37
C LEU A 185 14.87 17.20 7.23
N ALA A 186 15.43 17.76 8.30
CA ALA A 186 14.72 18.66 9.20
C ALA A 186 13.42 18.04 9.77
N ASP A 187 13.54 16.87 10.38
CA ASP A 187 12.42 16.10 10.94
C ASP A 187 11.30 15.80 9.94
N ASN A 188 11.66 15.28 8.76
CA ASN A 188 10.78 15.00 7.61
C ASN A 188 10.19 16.25 6.94
N ARG A 189 10.59 17.44 7.27
CA ARG A 189 10.08 18.66 6.65
C ARG A 189 10.43 18.75 5.17
N PHE A 190 11.59 18.23 4.78
CA PHE A 190 12.00 18.04 3.40
C PHE A 190 12.42 16.60 3.17
N GLN A 191 11.89 15.98 2.13
CA GLN A 191 12.10 14.57 1.80
C GLN A 191 12.43 14.46 0.32
N TYR A 192 13.30 13.54 -0.07
CA TYR A 192 13.51 13.21 -1.48
C TYR A 192 13.84 11.74 -1.70
N THR A 193 13.52 11.28 -2.90
CA THR A 193 13.85 9.94 -3.41
C THR A 193 14.32 10.07 -4.84
N ILE A 194 15.41 9.38 -5.19
CA ILE A 194 15.96 9.37 -6.55
C ILE A 194 16.55 8.01 -6.88
N GLY A 195 16.26 7.50 -8.08
CA GLY A 195 16.75 6.21 -8.58
C GLY A 195 15.73 5.49 -9.42
N LYS A 196 15.86 4.17 -9.54
CA LYS A 196 14.83 3.32 -10.14
C LYS A 196 13.71 3.13 -9.13
N ILE A 197 12.54 3.66 -9.41
CA ILE A 197 11.39 3.68 -8.52
C ILE A 197 10.14 3.13 -9.21
N PHE A 198 9.19 2.63 -8.43
CA PHE A 198 7.85 2.33 -8.90
C PHE A 198 7.00 3.60 -8.77
N ALA A 199 6.89 4.35 -9.86
CA ALA A 199 6.31 5.69 -9.87
C ALA A 199 4.90 5.78 -9.25
N PRO A 200 3.98 4.78 -9.41
CA PRO A 200 2.68 4.82 -8.76
C PRO A 200 2.71 4.93 -7.22
N ASN A 201 3.79 4.51 -6.55
CA ASN A 201 3.94 4.71 -5.10
C ASN A 201 3.97 6.18 -4.69
N PHE A 202 4.27 7.09 -5.62
CA PHE A 202 4.46 8.51 -5.36
C PHE A 202 3.40 9.39 -6.01
N ILE A 203 2.65 8.85 -7.00
CA ILE A 203 1.69 9.62 -7.81
C ILE A 203 0.27 9.32 -7.30
N ASP A 204 -0.40 10.32 -6.69
CA ASP A 204 -1.77 10.17 -6.18
C ASP A 204 -1.91 8.96 -5.22
N ALA A 205 -0.84 8.70 -4.44
CA ALA A 205 -0.77 7.57 -3.54
C ALA A 205 -1.66 7.79 -2.30
N TYR A 206 -2.27 6.71 -1.83
CA TYR A 206 -3.16 6.73 -0.67
C TYR A 206 -3.14 5.39 0.08
N PRO A 207 -3.73 5.28 1.28
CA PRO A 207 -3.57 4.10 2.15
C PRO A 207 -4.02 2.75 1.57
N PHE A 208 -4.92 2.70 0.59
CA PHE A 208 -5.42 1.45 0.00
C PHE A 208 -4.78 1.09 -1.35
N PHE A 209 -3.60 1.62 -1.63
CA PHE A 209 -2.89 1.41 -2.89
C PHE A 209 -2.34 -0.01 -3.08
N ASP A 210 -2.04 -0.75 -2.00
CA ASP A 210 -1.31 -2.02 -2.04
C ASP A 210 -2.20 -3.23 -2.42
N ASP A 211 -2.10 -3.69 -3.66
CA ASP A 211 -2.82 -4.87 -4.14
C ASP A 211 -2.20 -6.22 -3.70
N ASN A 212 -1.15 -6.21 -2.89
CA ASN A 212 -0.69 -7.41 -2.18
C ASN A 212 -1.49 -7.67 -0.91
N ARG A 213 -2.09 -6.63 -0.33
CA ARG A 213 -2.75 -6.67 0.99
C ARG A 213 -4.18 -6.15 0.99
N GLN A 214 -4.56 -5.34 -0.01
CA GLN A 214 -5.80 -4.56 -0.04
C GLN A 214 -6.57 -4.79 -1.35
N PHE A 215 -7.20 -3.75 -1.93
CA PHE A 215 -7.93 -3.83 -3.19
C PHE A 215 -7.05 -4.35 -4.33
N LEU A 216 -7.56 -5.32 -5.08
CA LEU A 216 -6.89 -5.89 -6.27
C LEU A 216 -7.16 -5.04 -7.51
N ASN A 217 -8.39 -4.56 -7.67
CA ASN A 217 -8.81 -3.85 -8.87
C ASN A 217 -8.13 -2.48 -8.99
N GLN A 218 -7.63 -2.17 -10.18
CA GLN A 218 -6.97 -0.89 -10.45
C GLN A 218 -7.88 0.33 -10.21
N ALA A 219 -9.19 0.18 -10.26
CA ALA A 219 -10.13 1.26 -9.93
C ALA A 219 -9.93 1.83 -8.52
N PHE A 220 -9.37 1.02 -7.62
CA PHE A 220 -9.13 1.38 -6.22
C PHE A 220 -7.65 1.43 -5.87
N SER A 221 -6.82 0.51 -6.38
CA SER A 221 -5.40 0.46 -6.03
C SER A 221 -4.57 1.59 -6.67
N THR A 222 -4.97 2.14 -7.82
CA THR A 222 -4.34 3.33 -8.43
C THR A 222 -5.41 4.29 -8.94
N SER A 223 -5.04 5.34 -9.69
CA SER A 223 -5.99 6.20 -10.37
C SER A 223 -6.16 5.78 -11.83
N PRO A 224 -7.36 5.36 -12.28
CA PRO A 224 -7.60 4.98 -13.68
C PRO A 224 -7.37 6.11 -14.69
N THR A 225 -7.39 7.36 -14.24
CA THR A 225 -7.19 8.54 -15.09
C THR A 225 -5.74 8.99 -15.19
N ILE A 226 -4.79 8.31 -14.54
CA ILE A 226 -3.38 8.65 -14.61
C ILE A 226 -2.63 7.63 -15.46
N ASN A 227 -2.06 8.08 -16.58
CA ASN A 227 -1.14 7.28 -17.38
C ASN A 227 0.27 7.30 -16.76
N SER A 228 0.40 6.79 -15.55
CA SER A 228 1.68 6.79 -14.83
C SER A 228 2.67 5.82 -15.47
N PRO A 229 3.98 6.17 -15.52
CA PRO A 229 5.01 5.18 -15.76
C PRO A 229 4.99 4.14 -14.63
N LEU A 230 5.54 2.96 -14.88
CA LEU A 230 5.63 1.92 -13.87
C LEU A 230 6.99 1.97 -13.17
N ARG A 231 7.93 1.14 -13.59
CA ARG A 231 9.27 1.04 -12.99
C ARG A 231 10.28 1.71 -13.89
N GLY A 232 10.94 2.73 -13.39
CA GLY A 232 11.91 3.47 -14.17
C GLY A 232 12.68 4.47 -13.32
N PHE A 233 13.66 5.11 -13.93
CA PHE A 233 14.42 6.16 -13.25
C PHE A 233 13.55 7.40 -13.07
N GLY A 234 13.62 7.98 -11.86
CA GLY A 234 12.90 9.20 -11.52
C GLY A 234 13.37 9.81 -10.22
N ALA A 235 12.84 10.99 -9.94
CA ALA A 235 13.07 11.72 -8.70
C ALA A 235 11.76 12.34 -8.22
N VAL A 236 11.56 12.29 -6.90
CA VAL A 236 10.44 12.91 -6.20
C VAL A 236 10.96 13.63 -4.98
N ALA A 237 10.41 14.79 -4.68
CA ALA A 237 10.64 15.48 -3.43
C ALA A 237 9.31 15.84 -2.76
N ALA A 238 9.32 16.01 -1.44
CA ALA A 238 8.19 16.52 -0.69
C ALA A 238 8.68 17.59 0.29
N TRP A 239 7.89 18.64 0.46
CA TRP A 239 8.22 19.75 1.34
C TRP A 239 6.99 20.26 2.08
N PHE A 240 7.16 20.43 3.39
CA PHE A 240 6.19 21.08 4.27
C PHE A 240 6.62 22.52 4.55
N PRO A 241 5.97 23.54 3.95
CA PRO A 241 6.35 24.95 4.15
C PRO A 241 6.10 25.47 5.55
N GLY A 242 5.21 24.84 6.32
CA GLY A 242 4.82 25.24 7.68
C GLY A 242 4.28 24.06 8.48
N GLU A 243 3.69 24.35 9.65
CA GLU A 243 3.20 23.35 10.61
C GLU A 243 1.73 22.94 10.39
N SER A 244 1.08 23.43 9.34
CA SER A 244 -0.33 23.15 9.03
C SER A 244 -0.60 21.77 8.42
N GLY A 245 0.45 20.99 8.14
CA GLY A 245 0.36 19.76 7.37
C GLY A 245 0.23 19.98 5.86
N LEU A 246 0.21 21.26 5.39
CA LEU A 246 0.27 21.57 3.96
C LEU A 246 1.61 21.09 3.40
N TYR A 247 1.56 20.41 2.25
CA TYR A 247 2.77 19.96 1.55
C TYR A 247 2.69 20.19 0.04
N VAL A 248 3.86 20.22 -0.58
CA VAL A 248 4.06 20.25 -2.03
C VAL A 248 4.98 19.11 -2.41
N LYS A 249 4.57 18.30 -3.40
CA LYS A 249 5.32 17.10 -3.83
C LYS A 249 5.50 17.11 -5.36
N PRO A 250 6.57 17.70 -5.89
CA PRO A 250 6.95 17.57 -7.30
C PRO A 250 7.63 16.23 -7.58
N GLY A 251 7.45 15.72 -8.80
CA GLY A 251 8.13 14.51 -9.27
C GLY A 251 8.35 14.53 -10.79
N MET A 252 9.40 13.84 -11.21
CA MET A 252 9.77 13.66 -12.61
C MET A 252 10.27 12.22 -12.81
N PHE A 253 9.74 11.54 -13.81
CA PHE A 253 10.02 10.13 -14.10
C PHE A 253 10.24 9.94 -15.59
N THR A 254 11.04 8.93 -16.00
CA THR A 254 11.01 8.49 -17.39
C THR A 254 9.67 7.84 -17.72
N THR A 255 9.17 8.07 -18.94
CA THR A 255 7.97 7.34 -19.43
C THR A 255 8.28 5.93 -19.90
N ASN A 256 9.55 5.60 -20.09
CA ASN A 256 10.04 4.28 -20.49
C ASN A 256 10.22 3.41 -19.24
N SER A 257 9.27 2.50 -19.04
CA SER A 257 9.30 1.57 -17.91
C SER A 257 10.04 0.30 -18.29
N SER A 258 10.79 -0.26 -17.34
CA SER A 258 11.40 -1.57 -17.45
C SER A 258 11.35 -2.30 -16.11
N ASP A 259 10.81 -3.51 -16.09
CA ASP A 259 10.76 -4.30 -14.87
C ASP A 259 12.16 -4.72 -14.39
N THR A 260 13.10 -4.95 -15.32
CA THR A 260 14.46 -5.42 -15.01
C THR A 260 15.56 -4.41 -15.34
N GLY A 261 15.37 -3.53 -16.34
CA GLY A 261 16.35 -2.51 -16.74
C GLY A 261 16.37 -1.26 -15.87
N SER A 262 17.44 -0.46 -15.92
CA SER A 262 17.58 0.75 -15.11
C SER A 262 16.81 1.96 -15.65
N THR A 263 16.68 2.07 -16.97
CA THR A 263 16.13 3.22 -17.73
C THR A 263 16.78 4.59 -17.43
N ILE A 264 17.95 4.58 -16.81
CA ILE A 264 18.66 5.80 -16.44
C ILE A 264 19.15 6.57 -17.68
N GLU A 265 19.60 5.85 -18.71
CA GLU A 265 20.01 6.45 -19.97
C GLU A 265 18.84 7.18 -20.63
N ASP A 266 17.67 6.53 -20.73
CA ASP A 266 16.48 7.12 -21.31
C ASP A 266 16.06 8.41 -20.59
N PHE A 267 16.19 8.46 -19.26
CA PHE A 267 15.85 9.64 -18.48
C PHE A 267 16.70 10.86 -18.86
N PHE A 268 17.99 10.67 -19.16
CA PHE A 268 18.90 11.80 -19.47
C PHE A 268 19.02 12.09 -20.97
N THR A 269 18.74 11.12 -21.85
CA THR A 269 18.97 11.26 -23.31
C THR A 269 17.70 11.49 -24.10
N LYS A 270 16.53 11.03 -23.59
CA LYS A 270 15.25 11.17 -24.27
C LYS A 270 14.37 12.25 -23.61
N ASN A 271 13.65 13.01 -24.42
CA ASN A 271 12.63 13.95 -23.91
C ASN A 271 11.29 13.22 -23.68
N GLU A 272 11.33 12.15 -22.92
CA GLU A 272 10.22 11.23 -22.67
C GLU A 272 9.97 11.14 -21.17
N HIS A 273 9.37 12.20 -20.63
CA HIS A 273 9.19 12.34 -19.19
C HIS A 273 7.71 12.39 -18.79
N PHE A 274 7.48 11.94 -17.58
CA PHE A 274 6.26 12.16 -16.83
C PHE A 274 6.56 13.15 -15.69
N TYR A 275 5.77 14.19 -15.60
CA TYR A 275 5.87 15.22 -14.56
C TYR A 275 4.65 15.16 -13.68
N MET A 276 4.83 15.36 -12.38
CA MET A 276 3.73 15.55 -11.45
C MET A 276 4.01 16.71 -10.49
N LEU A 277 2.92 17.32 -10.05
CA LEU A 277 2.90 18.22 -8.91
C LEU A 277 1.68 17.89 -8.06
N GLU A 278 1.92 17.45 -6.85
CA GLU A 278 0.88 17.19 -5.86
C GLU A 278 0.93 18.25 -4.77
N VAL A 279 -0.24 18.78 -4.41
CA VAL A 279 -0.42 19.69 -3.28
C VAL A 279 -1.49 19.10 -2.39
N GLY A 280 -1.22 19.00 -1.11
CA GLY A 280 -2.16 18.40 -0.18
C GLY A 280 -1.94 18.82 1.26
N ILE A 281 -2.81 18.30 2.11
CA ILE A 281 -2.72 18.43 3.55
C ILE A 281 -2.71 17.01 4.11
N SER A 282 -1.61 16.66 4.80
CA SER A 282 -1.43 15.37 5.46
C SER A 282 -1.39 15.55 6.96
N GLY A 283 -1.86 14.55 7.67
CA GLY A 283 -1.84 14.62 9.12
C GLY A 283 -2.82 15.63 9.68
N LEU A 284 -3.97 15.84 9.04
CA LEU A 284 -5.08 16.60 9.63
C LEU A 284 -5.45 15.97 10.96
N ALA A 285 -4.79 16.45 12.01
CA ALA A 285 -5.00 16.01 13.36
C ALA A 285 -6.48 16.24 13.73
N GLN A 286 -7.13 15.21 14.21
CA GLN A 286 -8.22 15.43 15.15
C GLN A 286 -7.60 16.11 16.37
N THR A 287 -7.84 17.41 16.47
CA THR A 287 -7.68 18.26 17.65
C THR A 287 -6.83 17.67 18.79
N GLY A 288 -5.56 18.08 18.87
CA GLY A 288 -4.81 18.14 20.11
C GLY A 288 -3.93 16.96 20.49
N THR A 289 -3.80 15.92 19.66
CA THR A 289 -2.83 14.84 19.88
C THR A 289 -1.84 14.82 18.71
N PRO A 290 -0.51 14.79 18.95
CA PRO A 290 0.45 14.54 17.90
C PRO A 290 0.06 13.23 17.22
N ILE A 291 0.01 13.25 15.88
CA ILE A 291 -0.29 12.05 15.09
C ILE A 291 0.89 11.13 15.30
N GLN A 292 0.71 10.11 16.12
CA GLN A 292 1.54 8.92 16.03
C GLN A 292 1.26 8.33 14.65
N ALA A 293 2.19 8.50 13.74
CA ALA A 293 2.13 7.89 12.43
C ALA A 293 2.09 6.37 12.61
N ARG A 294 0.90 5.81 12.61
CA ARG A 294 0.67 4.36 12.54
C ARG A 294 0.91 3.90 11.10
N GLY A 295 2.13 4.12 10.60
CA GLY A 295 2.50 3.79 9.24
C GLY A 295 1.73 4.58 8.15
N PRO A 296 2.14 4.49 6.88
CA PRO A 296 1.53 5.21 5.75
C PRO A 296 0.07 4.80 5.47
N THR A 297 -0.37 3.66 6.01
CA THR A 297 -1.74 3.15 5.83
C THR A 297 -2.81 3.84 6.67
N ASP A 298 -2.45 4.63 7.67
CA ASP A 298 -3.40 5.27 8.59
C ASP A 298 -3.39 6.81 8.52
N ALA A 299 -2.66 7.38 7.56
CA ALA A 299 -2.55 8.83 7.43
C ALA A 299 -3.82 9.45 6.82
N ASN A 300 -4.39 10.44 7.52
CA ASN A 300 -5.41 11.31 6.94
C ASN A 300 -4.77 12.20 5.89
N ASN A 301 -5.32 12.24 4.70
CA ASN A 301 -4.76 13.01 3.61
C ASN A 301 -5.85 13.53 2.67
N VAL A 302 -5.66 14.77 2.21
CA VAL A 302 -6.42 15.36 1.11
C VAL A 302 -5.43 15.97 0.15
N HIS A 303 -5.46 15.57 -1.12
CA HIS A 303 -4.55 16.13 -2.11
C HIS A 303 -5.15 16.25 -3.51
N LEU A 304 -4.51 17.10 -4.30
CA LEU A 304 -4.72 17.28 -5.72
C LEU A 304 -3.40 17.06 -6.44
N THR A 305 -3.39 16.16 -7.43
CA THR A 305 -2.23 15.81 -8.23
C THR A 305 -2.47 16.24 -9.68
N GLY A 306 -1.74 17.26 -10.15
CA GLY A 306 -1.63 17.58 -11.56
C GLY A 306 -0.50 16.77 -12.20
N TRP A 307 -0.71 16.28 -13.42
CA TRP A 307 0.29 15.48 -14.12
C TRP A 307 0.32 15.75 -15.62
N TYR A 308 1.49 15.55 -16.22
CA TYR A 308 1.72 15.66 -17.66
C TYR A 308 2.70 14.58 -18.10
N ARG A 309 2.46 13.96 -19.23
CA ARG A 309 3.29 12.95 -19.85
C ARG A 309 3.61 13.30 -21.30
N ASN A 310 4.89 13.24 -21.69
CA ASN A 310 5.29 13.27 -23.09
C ASN A 310 4.86 11.98 -23.80
N ALA A 311 4.64 12.04 -25.11
CA ALA A 311 4.60 10.86 -25.93
C ALA A 311 5.96 10.13 -25.86
N ASN A 312 5.96 8.81 -26.05
CA ASN A 312 7.18 8.03 -26.08
C ASN A 312 7.30 7.14 -27.33
N GLU A 313 8.50 6.64 -27.59
CA GLU A 313 8.81 5.76 -28.73
C GLU A 313 8.00 4.45 -28.71
N ASN A 314 7.54 4.00 -27.53
CA ASN A 314 6.70 2.81 -27.36
C ASN A 314 5.23 3.02 -27.76
N GLY A 315 4.91 4.17 -28.36
CA GLY A 315 3.58 4.49 -28.89
C GLY A 315 2.58 5.01 -27.85
N SER A 316 2.99 5.25 -26.62
CA SER A 316 2.11 5.93 -25.67
C SER A 316 1.96 7.41 -26.04
N PRO A 317 0.73 7.93 -26.13
CA PRO A 317 0.48 9.31 -26.53
C PRO A 317 0.89 10.29 -25.43
N ARG A 318 1.04 11.57 -25.81
CA ARG A 318 1.03 12.67 -24.85
C ARG A 318 -0.30 12.71 -24.13
N ALA A 319 -0.24 12.83 -22.81
CA ALA A 319 -1.43 12.88 -21.97
C ALA A 319 -1.20 13.81 -20.77
N TYR A 320 -2.29 14.30 -20.19
CA TYR A 320 -2.24 15.13 -18.99
C TYR A 320 -3.57 15.05 -18.23
N GLY A 321 -3.55 15.45 -16.98
CA GLY A 321 -4.78 15.41 -16.18
C GLY A 321 -4.58 15.89 -14.75
N VAL A 322 -5.64 15.71 -13.99
CA VAL A 322 -5.69 15.98 -12.56
C VAL A 322 -6.37 14.83 -11.85
N ALA A 323 -5.89 14.52 -10.64
CA ALA A 323 -6.52 13.55 -9.74
C ALA A 323 -6.69 14.19 -8.37
N PHE A 324 -7.76 13.80 -7.70
CA PHE A 324 -8.09 14.19 -6.34
C PHE A 324 -8.23 12.96 -5.47
N ASN A 325 -7.69 13.03 -4.28
CA ASN A 325 -7.90 12.04 -3.23
C ASN A 325 -8.25 12.71 -1.90
N ALA A 326 -9.17 12.11 -1.17
CA ALA A 326 -9.41 12.40 0.24
C ALA A 326 -9.64 11.10 0.98
N ASN A 327 -8.91 10.90 2.07
CA ASN A 327 -9.11 9.77 2.98
C ASN A 327 -8.96 10.22 4.42
N GLN A 328 -9.76 9.63 5.30
CA GLN A 328 -9.75 9.99 6.71
C GLN A 328 -10.18 8.83 7.60
N MET A 329 -9.48 8.69 8.72
CA MET A 329 -9.87 7.79 9.80
C MET A 329 -11.10 8.33 10.55
N VAL A 330 -12.01 7.43 10.88
CA VAL A 330 -13.14 7.65 11.79
C VAL A 330 -12.94 6.74 12.99
N GLY A 331 -12.53 7.32 14.10
CA GLY A 331 -12.04 6.55 15.23
C GLY A 331 -10.77 5.77 14.87
N ASP A 332 -10.56 4.62 15.52
CA ASP A 332 -9.34 3.81 15.37
C ASP A 332 -9.47 2.66 14.37
N SER A 333 -10.66 2.44 13.79
CA SER A 333 -10.94 1.21 13.05
C SER A 333 -11.52 1.39 11.65
N LEU A 334 -12.04 2.56 11.31
CA LEU A 334 -12.67 2.82 10.03
C LEU A 334 -11.91 3.93 9.29
N MET A 335 -11.59 3.70 8.02
CA MET A 335 -11.11 4.75 7.10
C MET A 335 -12.03 4.79 5.89
N TRP A 336 -12.50 5.96 5.49
CA TRP A 336 -13.17 6.18 4.22
C TRP A 336 -12.22 6.85 3.23
N PHE A 337 -12.52 6.69 1.95
CA PHE A 337 -11.85 7.40 0.88
C PHE A 337 -12.82 7.85 -0.22
N VAL A 338 -12.46 8.95 -0.87
CA VAL A 338 -13.07 9.45 -2.10
C VAL A 338 -11.97 9.84 -3.06
N ARG A 339 -12.04 9.35 -4.29
CA ARG A 339 -11.08 9.67 -5.34
C ARG A 339 -11.81 10.08 -6.60
N ALA A 340 -11.26 11.02 -7.33
CA ALA A 340 -11.78 11.47 -8.61
C ALA A 340 -10.63 11.86 -9.54
N GLY A 341 -10.83 11.75 -10.84
CA GLY A 341 -9.80 12.14 -11.80
C GLY A 341 -10.39 12.53 -13.15
N TRP A 342 -9.63 13.35 -13.84
CA TRP A 342 -9.86 13.74 -15.22
C TRP A 342 -8.55 13.71 -15.99
N SER A 343 -8.61 13.24 -17.25
CA SER A 343 -7.46 13.25 -18.14
C SER A 343 -7.83 13.48 -19.58
N GLU A 344 -6.84 13.90 -20.37
CA GLU A 344 -6.87 13.95 -21.83
C GLU A 344 -5.69 13.17 -22.39
N GLY A 345 -5.94 12.39 -23.46
CA GLY A 345 -4.93 11.56 -24.09
C GLY A 345 -4.73 10.18 -23.45
N TRP A 346 -5.65 9.74 -22.58
CA TRP A 346 -5.61 8.42 -21.93
C TRP A 346 -6.90 7.63 -22.14
N PHE A 347 -6.88 6.32 -21.85
CA PHE A 347 -8.02 5.42 -22.08
C PHE A 347 -9.25 5.73 -21.20
N THR A 348 -9.04 6.30 -20.01
CA THR A 348 -10.09 6.71 -19.08
C THR A 348 -9.98 8.20 -18.86
N ASP A 349 -10.93 8.97 -19.36
CA ASP A 349 -10.89 10.43 -19.23
C ASP A 349 -11.52 10.96 -17.93
N ARG A 350 -12.39 10.18 -17.29
CA ARG A 350 -12.99 10.51 -15.98
C ARG A 350 -13.18 9.25 -15.16
N ALA A 351 -12.88 9.36 -13.89
CA ALA A 351 -13.16 8.32 -12.91
C ALA A 351 -13.54 8.93 -11.57
N VAL A 352 -14.39 8.22 -10.85
CA VAL A 352 -14.71 8.48 -9.44
C VAL A 352 -14.74 7.16 -8.73
N SER A 353 -14.13 7.08 -7.56
CA SER A 353 -14.25 5.93 -6.67
C SER A 353 -14.43 6.38 -5.23
N VAL A 354 -15.23 5.61 -4.47
CA VAL A 354 -15.46 5.80 -3.05
C VAL A 354 -15.40 4.45 -2.36
N GLY A 355 -14.99 4.42 -1.12
CA GLY A 355 -14.95 3.18 -0.37
C GLY A 355 -14.54 3.39 1.06
N LEU A 356 -14.38 2.27 1.74
CA LEU A 356 -13.96 2.21 3.13
C LEU A 356 -13.12 0.96 3.40
N GLY A 357 -12.28 1.07 4.43
CA GLY A 357 -11.62 -0.04 5.08
C GLY A 357 -12.00 -0.07 6.55
N TRP A 358 -12.30 -1.24 7.06
CA TRP A 358 -12.65 -1.45 8.46
C TRP A 358 -11.80 -2.55 9.09
N ARG A 359 -11.20 -2.23 10.23
CA ARG A 359 -10.43 -3.15 11.06
C ARG A 359 -11.26 -3.56 12.27
N PRO A 360 -11.62 -4.87 12.40
CA PRO A 360 -12.35 -5.32 13.58
C PRO A 360 -11.56 -5.06 14.86
N PRO A 361 -12.16 -4.50 15.93
CA PRO A 361 -11.43 -4.22 17.16
C PRO A 361 -10.79 -5.44 17.83
N SER A 362 -11.41 -6.62 17.67
CA SER A 362 -10.90 -7.91 18.20
C SER A 362 -9.81 -8.55 17.33
N ALA A 363 -9.66 -8.08 16.08
CA ALA A 363 -8.71 -8.60 15.10
C ALA A 363 -8.15 -7.40 14.29
N SER A 364 -7.44 -6.50 14.99
CA SER A 364 -7.05 -5.18 14.47
C SER A 364 -6.10 -5.22 13.28
N SER A 365 -5.49 -6.36 12.96
CA SER A 365 -4.67 -6.57 11.76
C SER A 365 -5.48 -7.07 10.57
N ASP A 366 -6.67 -7.61 10.79
CA ASP A 366 -7.59 -7.95 9.71
C ASP A 366 -8.16 -6.67 9.08
N LEU A 367 -8.58 -6.77 7.83
CA LEU A 367 -9.10 -5.63 7.09
C LEU A 367 -10.23 -6.07 6.16
N LEU A 368 -11.42 -5.50 6.37
CA LEU A 368 -12.50 -5.51 5.38
C LEU A 368 -12.37 -4.26 4.51
N GLY A 369 -12.32 -4.42 3.20
CA GLY A 369 -12.40 -3.32 2.25
C GLY A 369 -13.66 -3.43 1.40
N VAL A 370 -14.32 -2.29 1.16
CA VAL A 370 -15.47 -2.17 0.25
C VAL A 370 -15.27 -0.93 -0.60
N GLY A 371 -15.37 -1.07 -1.93
CA GLY A 371 -15.22 0.04 -2.85
C GLY A 371 -16.22 -0.03 -4.00
N VAL A 372 -16.64 1.14 -4.49
CA VAL A 372 -17.41 1.30 -5.72
C VAL A 372 -16.77 2.41 -6.57
N GLY A 373 -16.72 2.20 -7.88
CA GLY A 373 -16.08 3.12 -8.83
C GLY A 373 -16.85 3.21 -10.13
N TRP A 374 -16.71 4.36 -10.80
CA TRP A 374 -17.21 4.64 -12.13
C TRP A 374 -16.04 5.14 -12.99
N GLN A 375 -15.95 4.63 -14.21
CA GLN A 375 -14.96 5.05 -15.19
C GLN A 375 -15.62 5.35 -16.52
N ARG A 376 -15.21 6.43 -17.16
CA ARG A 376 -15.61 6.78 -18.52
C ARG A 376 -14.46 6.53 -19.48
N PRO A 377 -14.60 5.55 -20.42
CA PRO A 377 -13.60 5.33 -21.45
C PRO A 377 -13.61 6.44 -22.51
N THR A 378 -12.45 6.65 -23.15
CA THR A 378 -12.32 7.58 -24.31
C THR A 378 -12.55 6.90 -25.64
N ILE A 379 -12.64 5.57 -25.69
CA ILE A 379 -12.82 4.79 -26.91
C ILE A 379 -14.24 5.00 -27.44
N PRO A 380 -14.41 5.48 -28.67
CA PRO A 380 -15.74 5.71 -29.25
C PRO A 380 -16.61 4.45 -29.27
N GLY A 381 -17.88 4.59 -28.90
CA GLY A 381 -18.85 3.51 -28.90
C GLY A 381 -18.82 2.62 -27.67
N THR A 382 -17.92 2.86 -26.71
CA THR A 382 -17.87 2.12 -25.44
C THR A 382 -18.81 2.71 -24.41
N ARG A 383 -19.24 1.88 -23.46
CA ARG A 383 -20.12 2.27 -22.35
C ARG A 383 -19.25 2.70 -21.14
N SER A 384 -19.80 3.56 -20.28
CA SER A 384 -19.20 3.76 -18.96
C SER A 384 -19.23 2.46 -18.15
N GLN A 385 -18.13 2.19 -17.48
CA GLN A 385 -17.95 1.01 -16.64
C GLN A 385 -18.12 1.36 -15.18
N TYR A 386 -18.74 0.45 -14.41
CA TYR A 386 -18.83 0.53 -12.97
C TYR A 386 -18.14 -0.69 -12.37
N VAL A 387 -17.41 -0.48 -11.28
CA VAL A 387 -16.68 -1.53 -10.57
C VAL A 387 -17.08 -1.49 -9.10
N SER A 388 -17.33 -2.64 -8.51
CA SER A 388 -17.38 -2.80 -7.06
C SER A 388 -16.45 -3.93 -6.64
N GLU A 389 -15.82 -3.78 -5.49
CA GLU A 389 -14.94 -4.78 -4.91
C GLU A 389 -15.18 -4.88 -3.41
N VAL A 390 -15.19 -6.11 -2.91
CA VAL A 390 -15.23 -6.43 -1.49
C VAL A 390 -14.15 -7.47 -1.22
N PHE A 391 -13.26 -7.19 -0.27
CA PHE A 391 -12.29 -8.17 0.20
C PHE A 391 -12.25 -8.22 1.73
N TYR A 392 -11.81 -9.35 2.27
CA TYR A 392 -11.52 -9.50 3.69
C TYR A 392 -10.15 -10.15 3.87
N ARG A 393 -9.16 -9.38 4.39
CA ARG A 393 -7.84 -9.90 4.74
C ARG A 393 -7.89 -10.50 6.14
N PHE A 394 -7.67 -11.80 6.23
CA PHE A 394 -7.64 -12.56 7.47
C PHE A 394 -6.22 -13.02 7.79
N HIS A 395 -5.70 -12.65 8.95
CA HIS A 395 -4.41 -13.11 9.44
C HIS A 395 -4.54 -14.46 10.12
N VAL A 396 -4.09 -15.53 9.43
CA VAL A 396 -4.02 -16.88 9.96
C VAL A 396 -2.91 -16.98 11.01
N THR A 397 -1.73 -16.45 10.69
CA THR A 397 -0.62 -16.21 11.62
C THR A 397 -0.13 -14.76 11.42
N PRO A 398 0.71 -14.21 12.29
CA PRO A 398 1.24 -12.85 12.10
C PRO A 398 1.88 -12.62 10.72
N ASN A 399 2.39 -13.66 10.09
CA ASN A 399 3.12 -13.60 8.83
C ASN A 399 2.41 -14.28 7.66
N PHE A 400 1.19 -14.80 7.86
CA PHE A 400 0.42 -15.47 6.82
C PHE A 400 -1.02 -14.97 6.82
N ALA A 401 -1.44 -14.41 5.71
CA ALA A 401 -2.80 -13.91 5.50
C ALA A 401 -3.46 -14.59 4.29
N ILE A 402 -4.77 -14.80 4.40
CA ILE A 402 -5.66 -15.24 3.32
C ILE A 402 -6.68 -14.14 3.07
N THR A 403 -6.93 -13.83 1.81
CA THR A 403 -7.84 -12.74 1.42
C THR A 403 -8.78 -13.22 0.32
N PRO A 404 -10.01 -13.66 0.64
CA PRO A 404 -11.08 -13.75 -0.34
C PRO A 404 -11.44 -12.36 -0.87
N ASP A 405 -11.78 -12.30 -2.15
CA ASP A 405 -12.09 -11.11 -2.92
C ASP A 405 -13.23 -11.37 -3.90
N VAL A 406 -14.13 -10.42 -4.03
CA VAL A 406 -15.22 -10.48 -5.02
C VAL A 406 -15.34 -9.12 -5.70
N GLN A 407 -15.31 -9.13 -7.01
CA GLN A 407 -15.50 -7.96 -7.84
C GLN A 407 -16.71 -8.14 -8.75
N MET A 408 -17.48 -7.07 -8.93
CA MET A 408 -18.55 -6.99 -9.91
C MET A 408 -18.27 -5.80 -10.83
N ILE A 409 -18.22 -6.07 -12.13
CA ILE A 409 -17.99 -5.06 -13.16
C ILE A 409 -19.24 -4.98 -14.03
N ILE A 410 -19.92 -3.84 -14.00
CA ILE A 410 -21.10 -3.56 -14.82
C ILE A 410 -20.65 -2.81 -16.05
N ASN A 411 -21.12 -3.24 -17.21
CA ASN A 411 -20.73 -2.74 -18.53
C ASN A 411 -19.20 -2.77 -18.72
N PRO A 412 -18.54 -3.94 -18.70
CA PRO A 412 -17.12 -4.00 -19.02
C PRO A 412 -16.91 -3.33 -20.40
N ALA A 413 -16.11 -2.25 -20.41
CA ALA A 413 -16.18 -1.25 -21.48
C ALA A 413 -15.83 -1.79 -22.87
N LEU A 414 -14.93 -2.77 -22.93
CA LEU A 414 -14.46 -3.42 -24.16
C LEU A 414 -15.19 -4.73 -24.45
N ASN A 415 -16.15 -5.16 -23.61
CA ASN A 415 -16.99 -6.34 -23.84
C ASN A 415 -18.47 -5.94 -23.99
N PRO A 416 -18.91 -5.59 -25.21
CA PRO A 416 -20.28 -5.09 -25.44
C PRO A 416 -21.36 -6.17 -25.27
N THR A 417 -20.99 -7.44 -25.24
CA THR A 417 -21.93 -8.58 -25.12
C THR A 417 -22.25 -8.98 -23.70
N THR A 418 -21.50 -8.46 -22.73
CA THR A 418 -21.66 -8.74 -21.30
C THR A 418 -22.08 -7.49 -20.57
N ASP A 419 -23.23 -7.56 -19.86
CA ASP A 419 -23.70 -6.45 -19.04
C ASP A 419 -23.10 -6.49 -17.61
N THR A 420 -22.83 -7.68 -17.09
CA THR A 420 -22.27 -7.85 -15.74
C THR A 420 -21.25 -8.98 -15.74
N LEU A 421 -20.05 -8.66 -15.32
CA LEU A 421 -18.94 -9.57 -15.13
C LEU A 421 -18.66 -9.73 -13.61
N TRP A 422 -18.48 -10.96 -13.17
CA TRP A 422 -18.03 -11.29 -11.83
C TRP A 422 -16.60 -11.82 -11.87
N ALA A 423 -15.77 -11.35 -10.95
CA ALA A 423 -14.45 -11.92 -10.69
C ALA A 423 -14.37 -12.34 -9.22
N PHE A 424 -14.08 -13.60 -8.98
CA PHE A 424 -13.88 -14.18 -7.64
C PHE A 424 -12.38 -14.40 -7.46
N GLY A 425 -11.83 -13.92 -6.37
CA GLY A 425 -10.41 -14.00 -6.05
C GLY A 425 -10.14 -14.68 -4.71
N LEU A 426 -9.00 -15.36 -4.65
CA LEU A 426 -8.44 -15.84 -3.38
C LEU A 426 -6.94 -15.58 -3.41
N ARG A 427 -6.47 -14.70 -2.51
CA ARG A 427 -5.06 -14.37 -2.35
C ARG A 427 -4.55 -14.98 -1.05
N ALA A 428 -3.41 -15.67 -1.13
CA ALA A 428 -2.63 -16.12 0.02
C ALA A 428 -1.27 -15.42 -0.01
N ARG A 429 -0.82 -14.87 1.12
CA ARG A 429 0.47 -14.16 1.24
C ARG A 429 1.17 -14.56 2.52
N VAL A 430 2.44 -14.93 2.39
CA VAL A 430 3.35 -15.15 3.50
C VAL A 430 4.47 -14.11 3.46
N SER A 431 4.80 -13.52 4.61
CA SER A 431 5.97 -12.63 4.79
C SER A 431 7.05 -13.31 5.66
N PHE A 432 8.31 -12.96 5.44
CA PHE A 432 9.45 -13.54 6.13
C PHE A 432 10.59 -12.57 6.35
#